data_5e9d456c17c5d6a5ea753a94ebaf7e1c
#
_entry.id   5e9d456c17c5d6a5ea753a94ebaf7e1c
#
_cell.length_a   1.000
_cell.length_b   1.000
_cell.length_c   1.000
_cell.angle_alpha   90.00
_cell.angle_beta   90.00
_cell.angle_gamma   90.00
#
_symmetry.space_group_name_H-M   'P 1'
#
loop_
_entity.id
_entity.type
_entity.pdbx_description
1 polymer ?
#
loop_
_entity_poly.entity_id
_entity_poly.type
_entity_poly.pdbx_seq_one_letter_code
_entity_poly.pdbx_strand_id
1 'polypeptide(L)'
;MNDTIEGARVTGEITLDGEDIYTRRMDVVMLRARVGMVFQKPNPFPKSIYDNVAYGPRIHGLANDRAELDEVVFRSLERAGLLNEVRDRLDEPGTSLSGGQQQRLCIARTIAVDPEVILMDEPCSALDPIATARIEDLIDELSEDYAIVIVTHSMQQAARVSRRVAYFHLGSLVEV
;
A
#
# COMPACT_ATOMS: atom_id res chain seq x y z
N MET A 1 -14.92 0.59 -2.32
CA MET A 1 -13.98 -0.29 -1.61
C MET A 1 -14.69 -1.13 -0.55
N ASN A 2 -15.82 -0.67 0.00
CA ASN A 2 -16.64 -1.41 0.99
C ASN A 2 -17.75 -2.28 0.35
N ASP A 3 -17.75 -2.37 -0.96
CA ASP A 3 -18.72 -3.11 -1.78
C ASP A 3 -18.71 -4.63 -1.52
N THR A 4 -17.63 -5.14 -0.92
CA THR A 4 -17.50 -6.56 -0.55
C THR A 4 -17.89 -6.84 0.92
N ILE A 5 -18.22 -5.81 1.71
CA ILE A 5 -18.57 -5.93 3.12
C ILE A 5 -20.10 -5.98 3.23
N GLU A 6 -20.63 -7.13 3.63
CA GLU A 6 -22.08 -7.32 3.81
C GLU A 6 -22.64 -6.34 4.86
N GLY A 7 -23.70 -5.62 4.50
CA GLY A 7 -24.36 -4.64 5.37
C GLY A 7 -23.65 -3.27 5.45
N ALA A 8 -22.48 -3.08 4.86
CA ALA A 8 -21.84 -1.77 4.82
C ALA A 8 -22.67 -0.80 3.95
N ARG A 9 -22.91 0.40 4.48
CA ARG A 9 -23.51 1.51 3.74
C ARG A 9 -22.58 2.71 3.77
N VAL A 10 -22.34 3.29 2.60
CA VAL A 10 -21.63 4.55 2.45
C VAL A 10 -22.63 5.61 1.99
N THR A 11 -22.67 6.73 2.68
CA THR A 11 -23.50 7.89 2.33
C THR A 11 -22.60 9.10 2.16
N GLY A 12 -22.96 10.02 1.28
CA GLY A 12 -22.13 11.14 0.89
C GLY A 12 -21.41 10.88 -0.42
N GLU A 13 -20.45 11.73 -0.75
CA GLU A 13 -19.69 11.70 -1.99
C GLU A 13 -18.22 11.44 -1.67
N ILE A 14 -17.60 10.51 -2.39
CA ILE A 14 -16.15 10.28 -2.37
C ILE A 14 -15.68 10.36 -3.80
N THR A 15 -14.80 11.31 -4.09
CA THR A 15 -14.29 11.53 -5.44
C THR A 15 -12.81 11.23 -5.56
N LEU A 16 -12.42 10.71 -6.71
CA LEU A 16 -11.05 10.59 -7.18
C LEU A 16 -10.94 11.36 -8.50
N ASP A 17 -10.12 12.41 -8.55
CA ASP A 17 -10.03 13.33 -9.69
C ASP A 17 -11.38 13.94 -10.13
N GLY A 18 -12.26 14.21 -9.16
CA GLY A 18 -13.58 14.76 -9.42
C GLY A 18 -14.63 13.74 -9.88
N GLU A 19 -14.29 12.47 -10.02
CA GLU A 19 -15.22 11.39 -10.32
C GLU A 19 -15.66 10.66 -9.05
N ASP A 20 -16.98 10.59 -8.81
CA ASP A 20 -17.52 9.84 -7.67
C ASP A 20 -17.27 8.34 -7.85
N ILE A 21 -16.54 7.73 -6.89
CA ILE A 21 -16.15 6.33 -6.92
C ILE A 21 -17.31 5.35 -6.74
N TYR A 22 -18.51 5.82 -6.34
CA TYR A 22 -19.70 4.99 -6.15
C TYR A 22 -20.70 5.07 -7.31
N THR A 23 -20.35 5.73 -8.41
CA THR A 23 -21.20 5.73 -9.58
C THR A 23 -21.30 4.34 -10.20
N ARG A 24 -22.48 4.03 -10.80
CA ARG A 24 -22.68 2.74 -11.51
C ARG A 24 -21.75 2.54 -12.73
N ARG A 25 -21.10 3.61 -13.20
CA ARG A 25 -20.18 3.57 -14.35
C ARG A 25 -18.73 3.30 -13.93
N MET A 26 -18.43 3.41 -12.64
CA MET A 26 -17.06 3.19 -12.13
C MET A 26 -16.68 1.72 -12.27
N ASP A 27 -15.62 1.45 -13.01
CA ASP A 27 -15.00 0.14 -13.05
C ASP A 27 -14.19 -0.08 -11.74
N VAL A 28 -14.69 -0.98 -10.90
CA VAL A 28 -14.09 -1.28 -9.59
C VAL A 28 -12.69 -1.88 -9.73
N VAL A 29 -12.42 -2.61 -10.82
CA VAL A 29 -11.08 -3.19 -11.06
C VAL A 29 -10.09 -2.09 -11.37
N MET A 30 -10.46 -1.16 -12.25
CA MET A 30 -9.65 0.01 -12.58
C MET A 30 -9.47 0.94 -11.37
N LEU A 31 -10.51 1.16 -10.58
CA LEU A 31 -10.41 1.94 -9.35
C LEU A 31 -9.38 1.31 -8.37
N ARG A 32 -9.39 -0.01 -8.21
CA ARG A 32 -8.45 -0.72 -7.33
C ARG A 32 -7.01 -0.74 -7.87
N ALA A 33 -6.80 -0.54 -9.15
CA ALA A 33 -5.47 -0.31 -9.71
C ALA A 33 -4.95 1.10 -9.36
N ARG A 34 -5.85 2.11 -9.38
CA ARG A 34 -5.51 3.52 -9.05
C ARG A 34 -5.35 3.77 -7.54
N VAL A 35 -5.98 2.95 -6.69
CA VAL A 35 -5.97 3.11 -5.22
C VAL A 35 -5.40 1.87 -4.56
N GLY A 36 -4.14 1.94 -4.17
CA GLY A 36 -3.45 0.87 -3.44
C GLY A 36 -3.86 0.81 -1.98
N MET A 37 -3.74 -0.38 -1.36
CA MET A 37 -4.04 -0.58 0.07
C MET A 37 -2.96 -1.38 0.76
N VAL A 38 -2.44 -0.83 1.86
CA VAL A 38 -1.52 -1.50 2.78
C VAL A 38 -2.25 -1.72 4.10
N PHE A 39 -2.36 -2.98 4.52
CA PHE A 39 -3.12 -3.36 5.70
C PHE A 39 -2.27 -3.33 6.97
N GLN A 40 -2.93 -3.21 8.11
CA GLN A 40 -2.35 -3.24 9.44
C GLN A 40 -1.51 -4.50 9.68
N LYS A 41 -2.04 -5.66 9.34
CA LYS A 41 -1.31 -6.92 9.39
C LYS A 41 -0.75 -7.23 8.01
N PRO A 42 0.58 -7.40 7.88
CA PRO A 42 1.18 -7.81 6.62
C PRO A 42 0.47 -9.04 6.04
N ASN A 43 0.14 -9.00 4.77
CA ASN A 43 -0.60 -10.06 4.09
C ASN A 43 0.06 -10.47 2.76
N PRO A 44 1.33 -10.91 2.78
CA PRO A 44 1.94 -11.43 1.57
C PRO A 44 1.13 -12.61 1.04
N PHE A 45 1.03 -12.72 -0.27
CA PHE A 45 0.43 -13.91 -0.88
C PHE A 45 1.30 -15.14 -0.59
N PRO A 46 0.71 -16.35 -0.54
CA PRO A 46 1.45 -17.62 -0.40
C PRO A 46 2.19 -17.96 -1.72
N LYS A 47 3.03 -17.07 -2.15
CA LYS A 47 3.82 -17.07 -3.38
C LYS A 47 5.24 -16.60 -3.06
N SER A 48 6.15 -16.71 -4.02
CA SER A 48 7.50 -16.17 -3.89
C SER A 48 7.51 -14.66 -3.65
N ILE A 49 8.65 -14.14 -3.16
CA ILE A 49 8.88 -12.70 -3.01
C ILE A 49 8.68 -12.01 -4.36
N TYR A 50 9.29 -12.55 -5.42
CA TYR A 50 9.13 -12.06 -6.78
C TYR A 50 7.67 -12.05 -7.22
N ASP A 51 6.96 -13.16 -7.09
CA ASP A 51 5.58 -13.26 -7.55
C ASP A 51 4.58 -12.44 -6.73
N ASN A 52 4.91 -12.08 -5.49
CA ASN A 52 4.12 -11.11 -4.74
C ASN A 52 4.11 -9.74 -5.44
N VAL A 53 5.27 -9.25 -5.85
CA VAL A 53 5.41 -7.94 -6.51
C VAL A 53 4.93 -7.99 -7.95
N ALA A 54 5.27 -9.05 -8.68
CA ALA A 54 4.89 -9.24 -10.08
C ALA A 54 3.39 -9.46 -10.31
N TYR A 55 2.62 -9.75 -9.25
CA TYR A 55 1.22 -10.15 -9.36
C TYR A 55 0.34 -9.06 -10.01
N GLY A 56 0.38 -7.86 -9.48
CA GLY A 56 -0.37 -6.72 -10.01
C GLY A 56 0.01 -6.38 -11.45
N PRO A 57 1.29 -6.15 -11.75
CA PRO A 57 1.74 -5.88 -13.12
C PRO A 57 1.32 -6.92 -14.15
N ARG A 58 1.34 -8.22 -13.79
CA ARG A 58 0.85 -9.28 -14.69
C ARG A 58 -0.65 -9.21 -14.98
N ILE A 59 -1.47 -8.97 -13.94
CA ILE A 59 -2.93 -8.93 -14.10
C ILE A 59 -3.37 -7.71 -14.91
N HIS A 60 -2.71 -6.58 -14.69
CA HIS A 60 -3.04 -5.33 -15.35
C HIS A 60 -2.32 -5.14 -16.71
N GLY A 61 -1.48 -6.10 -17.12
CA GLY A 61 -0.76 -6.03 -18.39
C GLY A 61 0.22 -4.86 -18.46
N LEU A 62 0.88 -4.53 -17.33
CA LEU A 62 1.81 -3.40 -17.23
C LEU A 62 3.21 -3.73 -17.73
N ALA A 63 3.47 -4.97 -18.13
CA ALA A 63 4.71 -5.41 -18.72
C ALA A 63 4.42 -6.33 -19.90
N ASN A 64 5.07 -6.08 -21.03
CA ASN A 64 4.84 -6.83 -22.27
C ASN A 64 5.67 -8.12 -22.32
N ASP A 65 6.78 -8.13 -21.62
CA ASP A 65 7.69 -9.27 -21.56
C ASP A 65 8.30 -9.47 -20.18
N ARG A 66 9.16 -10.48 -20.07
CA ARG A 66 9.82 -10.84 -18.80
C ARG A 66 10.81 -9.76 -18.34
N ALA A 67 11.50 -9.10 -19.24
CA ALA A 67 12.51 -8.11 -18.90
C ALA A 67 11.86 -6.84 -18.30
N GLU A 68 10.78 -6.36 -18.90
CA GLU A 68 9.99 -5.25 -18.37
C GLU A 68 9.39 -5.60 -17.01
N LEU A 69 8.90 -6.84 -16.83
CA LEU A 69 8.36 -7.29 -15.56
C LEU A 69 9.45 -7.34 -14.47
N ASP A 70 10.64 -7.84 -14.82
CA ASP A 70 11.80 -7.87 -13.91
C ASP A 70 12.18 -6.45 -13.48
N GLU A 71 12.21 -5.49 -14.41
CA GLU A 71 12.47 -4.09 -14.10
C GLU A 71 11.47 -3.51 -13.10
N VAL A 72 10.18 -3.74 -13.33
CA VAL A 72 9.12 -3.29 -12.40
C VAL A 72 9.31 -3.91 -11.01
N VAL A 73 9.57 -5.22 -10.95
CA VAL A 73 9.75 -5.93 -9.67
C VAL A 73 10.97 -5.42 -8.92
N PHE A 74 12.13 -5.32 -9.59
CA PHE A 74 13.36 -4.86 -8.95
C PHE A 74 13.24 -3.41 -8.48
N ARG A 75 12.72 -2.51 -9.31
CA ARG A 75 12.46 -1.12 -8.95
C ARG A 75 11.53 -1.00 -7.74
N SER A 76 10.45 -1.77 -7.70
CA SER A 76 9.50 -1.73 -6.58
C SER A 76 10.10 -2.26 -5.28
N LEU A 77 10.90 -3.32 -5.33
CA LEU A 77 11.63 -3.84 -4.17
C LEU A 77 12.71 -2.85 -3.68
N GLU A 78 13.39 -2.18 -4.61
CA GLU A 78 14.38 -1.16 -4.27
C GLU A 78 13.74 0.04 -3.60
N ARG A 79 12.66 0.58 -4.17
CA ARG A 79 11.88 1.68 -3.59
C ARG A 79 11.29 1.35 -2.22
N ALA A 80 10.93 0.08 -1.99
CA ALA A 80 10.48 -0.39 -0.67
C ALA A 80 11.65 -0.67 0.31
N GLY A 81 12.90 -0.37 -0.06
CA GLY A 81 14.08 -0.62 0.75
C GLY A 81 14.30 -2.10 1.09
N LEU A 82 13.79 -3.01 0.25
CA LEU A 82 13.82 -4.45 0.52
C LEU A 82 14.79 -5.22 -0.38
N LEU A 83 15.11 -4.71 -1.58
CA LEU A 83 15.87 -5.43 -2.61
C LEU A 83 17.19 -6.00 -2.10
N ASN A 84 17.96 -5.22 -1.36
CA ASN A 84 19.28 -5.64 -0.86
C ASN A 84 19.19 -6.80 0.14
N GLU A 85 18.05 -6.97 0.82
CA GLU A 85 17.84 -8.02 1.79
C GLU A 85 17.33 -9.33 1.18
N VAL A 86 16.78 -9.26 -0.05
CA VAL A 86 16.09 -10.41 -0.68
C VAL A 86 16.61 -10.77 -2.07
N ARG A 87 17.58 -10.05 -2.60
CA ARG A 87 18.07 -10.23 -3.98
C ARG A 87 18.42 -11.67 -4.34
N ASP A 88 19.06 -12.39 -3.42
CA ASP A 88 19.54 -13.76 -3.65
C ASP A 88 18.50 -14.83 -3.30
N ARG A 89 17.28 -14.43 -2.91
CA ARG A 89 16.21 -15.35 -2.46
C ARG A 89 14.81 -14.93 -2.94
N LEU A 90 14.72 -14.34 -4.12
CA LEU A 90 13.46 -13.87 -4.70
C LEU A 90 12.43 -14.99 -4.93
N ASP A 91 12.88 -16.23 -5.09
CA ASP A 91 12.04 -17.41 -5.27
C ASP A 91 11.53 -18.01 -3.94
N GLU A 92 12.05 -17.56 -2.79
CA GLU A 92 11.55 -17.96 -1.49
C GLU A 92 10.14 -17.43 -1.21
N PRO A 93 9.33 -18.14 -0.39
CA PRO A 93 8.00 -17.66 -0.02
C PRO A 93 8.06 -16.29 0.68
N GLY A 94 7.22 -15.35 0.25
CA GLY A 94 7.11 -14.04 0.90
C GLY A 94 6.70 -14.13 2.37
N THR A 95 6.03 -15.20 2.76
CA THR A 95 5.63 -15.49 4.15
C THR A 95 6.80 -15.90 5.06
N SER A 96 7.97 -16.24 4.51
CA SER A 96 9.18 -16.58 5.29
C SER A 96 9.92 -15.34 5.82
N LEU A 97 9.57 -14.16 5.36
CA LEU A 97 10.17 -12.90 5.75
C LEU A 97 9.77 -12.49 7.18
N SER A 98 10.59 -11.66 7.84
CA SER A 98 10.23 -11.00 9.11
C SER A 98 9.02 -10.07 8.94
N GLY A 99 8.33 -9.71 10.03
CA GLY A 99 7.15 -8.84 9.97
C GLY A 99 7.41 -7.51 9.23
N GLY A 100 8.51 -6.82 9.54
CA GLY A 100 8.89 -5.59 8.86
C GLY A 100 9.26 -5.79 7.39
N GLN A 101 9.90 -6.90 7.04
CA GLN A 101 10.16 -7.27 5.65
C GLN A 101 8.86 -7.61 4.89
N GLN A 102 7.93 -8.33 5.52
CA GLN A 102 6.63 -8.63 4.93
C GLN A 102 5.84 -7.34 4.67
N GLN A 103 5.88 -6.37 5.59
CA GLN A 103 5.21 -5.08 5.39
C GLN A 103 5.80 -4.32 4.21
N ARG A 104 7.14 -4.25 4.11
CA ARG A 104 7.81 -3.65 2.95
C ARG A 104 7.54 -4.40 1.65
N LEU A 105 7.40 -5.72 1.69
CA LEU A 105 6.96 -6.51 0.53
C LEU A 105 5.53 -6.16 0.11
N CYS A 106 4.61 -5.96 1.06
CA CYS A 106 3.25 -5.50 0.76
C CYS A 106 3.24 -4.09 0.17
N ILE A 107 4.12 -3.19 0.64
CA ILE A 107 4.29 -1.86 0.04
C ILE A 107 4.86 -1.98 -1.38
N ALA A 108 5.93 -2.78 -1.58
CA ALA A 108 6.50 -3.02 -2.91
C ALA A 108 5.44 -3.54 -3.90
N ARG A 109 4.61 -4.50 -3.47
CA ARG A 109 3.48 -5.01 -4.26
C ARG A 109 2.47 -3.92 -4.61
N THR A 110 2.20 -3.01 -3.67
CA THR A 110 1.24 -1.92 -3.86
C THR A 110 1.76 -0.89 -4.87
N ILE A 111 3.02 -0.48 -4.79
CA ILE A 111 3.60 0.51 -5.70
C ILE A 111 3.95 -0.06 -7.09
N ALA A 112 4.01 -1.39 -7.23
CA ALA A 112 4.34 -2.04 -8.50
C ALA A 112 3.31 -1.80 -9.61
N VAL A 113 2.08 -1.41 -9.27
CA VAL A 113 1.02 -1.04 -10.22
C VAL A 113 0.94 0.48 -10.47
N ASP A 114 1.83 1.25 -9.85
CA ASP A 114 1.90 2.71 -9.94
C ASP A 114 0.56 3.41 -9.62
N PRO A 115 0.03 3.24 -8.40
CA PRO A 115 -1.27 3.79 -8.02
C PRO A 115 -1.19 5.32 -7.84
N GLU A 116 -2.31 6.01 -7.96
CA GLU A 116 -2.40 7.46 -7.68
C GLU A 116 -2.47 7.75 -6.18
N VAL A 117 -3.12 6.85 -5.45
CA VAL A 117 -3.34 6.97 -4.00
C VAL A 117 -2.93 5.68 -3.30
N ILE A 118 -2.26 5.81 -2.15
CA ILE A 118 -1.95 4.69 -1.27
C ILE A 118 -2.67 4.90 0.07
N LEU A 119 -3.56 3.99 0.41
CA LEU A 119 -4.20 3.94 1.71
C LEU A 119 -3.39 3.00 2.63
N MET A 120 -3.05 3.46 3.82
CA MET A 120 -2.32 2.67 4.81
C MET A 120 -3.11 2.60 6.11
N ASP A 121 -3.45 1.39 6.55
CA ASP A 121 -4.16 1.16 7.78
C ASP A 121 -3.17 0.69 8.85
N GLU A 122 -2.84 1.56 9.81
CA GLU A 122 -1.90 1.31 10.91
C GLU A 122 -0.61 0.58 10.49
N PRO A 123 0.14 1.05 9.48
CA PRO A 123 1.18 0.27 8.80
C PRO A 123 2.34 -0.16 9.70
N CYS A 124 2.48 0.41 10.90
CA CYS A 124 3.57 0.14 11.84
C CYS A 124 3.12 -0.52 13.15
N SER A 125 1.82 -0.73 13.38
CA SER A 125 1.30 -1.12 14.71
C SER A 125 1.82 -2.48 15.24
N ALA A 126 2.22 -3.39 14.35
CA ALA A 126 2.71 -4.72 14.70
C ALA A 126 4.25 -4.86 14.57
N LEU A 127 4.98 -3.74 14.45
CA LEU A 127 6.41 -3.73 14.16
C LEU A 127 7.23 -3.27 15.39
N ASP A 128 8.47 -3.74 15.44
CA ASP A 128 9.45 -3.22 16.38
C ASP A 128 9.89 -1.77 16.02
N PRO A 129 10.53 -1.03 16.95
CA PRO A 129 10.89 0.37 16.71
C PRO A 129 11.82 0.60 15.50
N ILE A 130 12.71 -0.36 15.19
CA ILE A 130 13.65 -0.23 14.06
C ILE A 130 12.89 -0.41 12.74
N ALA A 131 12.03 -1.43 12.66
CA ALA A 131 11.18 -1.65 11.49
C ALA A 131 10.19 -0.49 11.30
N THR A 132 9.63 0.05 12.40
CA THR A 132 8.77 1.24 12.36
C THR A 132 9.48 2.44 11.75
N ALA A 133 10.68 2.78 12.21
CA ALA A 133 11.45 3.90 11.66
C ALA A 133 11.69 3.74 10.15
N ARG A 134 12.06 2.53 9.70
CA ARG A 134 12.26 2.24 8.27
C ARG A 134 10.98 2.41 7.43
N ILE A 135 9.82 2.07 7.99
CA ILE A 135 8.54 2.27 7.29
C ILE A 135 8.18 3.76 7.27
N GLU A 136 8.45 4.52 8.34
CA GLU A 136 8.22 5.96 8.38
C GLU A 136 9.10 6.70 7.36
N ASP A 137 10.39 6.37 7.28
CA ASP A 137 11.30 6.91 6.26
C ASP A 137 10.80 6.59 4.84
N LEU A 138 10.36 5.35 4.62
CA LEU A 138 9.79 4.91 3.35
C LEU A 138 8.50 5.67 2.99
N ILE A 139 7.63 5.94 3.96
CA ILE A 139 6.41 6.72 3.75
C ILE A 139 6.76 8.15 3.31
N ASP A 140 7.76 8.76 3.94
CA ASP A 140 8.21 10.11 3.59
C ASP A 140 8.72 10.15 2.14
N GLU A 141 9.61 9.23 1.77
CA GLU A 141 10.10 9.09 0.38
C GLU A 141 8.97 8.87 -0.63
N LEU A 142 8.03 7.97 -0.35
CA LEU A 142 6.91 7.69 -1.24
C LEU A 142 5.92 8.86 -1.34
N SER A 143 5.84 9.73 -0.33
CA SER A 143 4.94 10.88 -0.33
C SER A 143 5.32 11.95 -1.36
N GLU A 144 6.51 11.87 -1.93
CA GLU A 144 6.94 12.76 -3.03
C GLU A 144 6.23 12.43 -4.35
N ASP A 145 5.90 11.13 -4.57
CA ASP A 145 5.32 10.65 -5.83
C ASP A 145 3.83 10.28 -5.70
N TYR A 146 3.38 9.85 -4.51
CA TYR A 146 2.03 9.32 -4.28
C TYR A 146 1.23 10.17 -3.29
N ALA A 147 -0.07 10.26 -3.51
CA ALA A 147 -0.98 10.75 -2.47
C ALA A 147 -1.17 9.65 -1.41
N ILE A 148 -0.69 9.88 -0.19
CA ILE A 148 -0.75 8.86 0.89
C ILE A 148 -1.77 9.29 1.95
N VAL A 149 -2.66 8.37 2.30
CA VAL A 149 -3.61 8.52 3.41
C VAL A 149 -3.34 7.43 4.43
N ILE A 150 -3.04 7.83 5.67
CA ILE A 150 -2.67 6.91 6.75
C ILE A 150 -3.72 6.98 7.86
N VAL A 151 -4.23 5.84 8.29
CA VAL A 151 -4.95 5.69 9.56
C VAL A 151 -3.95 5.23 10.62
N THR A 152 -3.86 5.95 11.72
CA THR A 152 -3.01 5.59 12.85
C THR A 152 -3.61 6.06 14.17
N HIS A 153 -3.37 5.30 15.24
CA HIS A 153 -3.69 5.72 16.60
C HIS A 153 -2.47 6.39 17.29
N SER A 154 -1.31 6.43 16.63
CA SER A 154 -0.10 7.04 17.17
C SER A 154 0.01 8.50 16.75
N MET A 155 -0.24 9.41 17.69
CA MET A 155 -0.06 10.86 17.46
C MET A 155 1.38 11.22 17.10
N GLN A 156 2.36 10.48 17.64
CA GLN A 156 3.76 10.69 17.31
C GLN A 156 4.08 10.33 15.87
N GLN A 157 3.52 9.23 15.37
CA GLN A 157 3.65 8.84 13.97
C GLN A 157 2.98 9.87 13.06
N ALA A 158 1.74 10.25 13.36
CA ALA A 158 1.02 11.27 12.59
C ALA A 158 1.84 12.57 12.48
N ALA A 159 2.44 13.04 13.58
CA ALA A 159 3.26 14.24 13.60
C ALA A 159 4.56 14.14 12.77
N ARG A 160 5.12 12.92 12.61
CA ARG A 160 6.35 12.71 11.83
C ARG A 160 6.11 12.61 10.33
N VAL A 161 5.08 11.86 9.93
CA VAL A 161 4.90 11.45 8.51
C VAL A 161 3.79 12.21 7.78
N SER A 162 3.04 13.10 8.46
CA SER A 162 1.86 13.73 7.84
C SER A 162 2.04 15.23 7.68
N ARG A 163 1.60 15.76 6.53
CA ARG A 163 1.48 17.21 6.29
C ARG A 163 0.17 17.79 6.83
N ARG A 164 -0.88 16.95 6.93
CA ARG A 164 -2.20 17.27 7.47
C ARG A 164 -2.70 16.12 8.30
N VAL A 165 -3.38 16.42 9.40
CA VAL A 165 -3.93 15.41 10.32
C VAL A 165 -5.40 15.70 10.53
N ALA A 166 -6.24 14.67 10.34
CA ALA A 166 -7.65 14.71 10.69
C ALA A 166 -7.88 13.88 11.96
N TYR A 167 -8.40 14.50 13.02
CA TYR A 167 -8.66 13.84 14.28
C TYR A 167 -10.12 13.36 14.37
N PHE A 168 -10.28 12.05 14.52
CA PHE A 168 -11.59 11.41 14.69
C PHE A 168 -11.77 10.92 16.13
N HIS A 169 -12.96 11.18 16.69
CA HIS A 169 -13.39 10.64 17.98
C HIS A 169 -14.76 10.02 17.85
N LEU A 170 -14.91 8.76 18.25
CA LEU A 170 -16.16 7.98 18.18
C LEU A 170 -16.87 8.08 16.81
N GLY A 171 -16.11 8.04 15.72
CA GLY A 171 -16.62 8.11 14.35
C GLY A 171 -16.97 9.51 13.85
N SER A 172 -16.74 10.55 14.64
CA SER A 172 -16.96 11.94 14.25
C SER A 172 -15.64 12.66 14.00
N LEU A 173 -15.56 13.42 12.93
CA LEU A 173 -14.42 14.31 12.66
C LEU A 173 -14.49 15.49 13.65
N VAL A 174 -13.43 15.67 14.44
CA VAL A 174 -13.32 16.71 15.46
C VAL A 174 -12.52 17.91 14.95
N GLU A 175 -11.38 17.65 14.28
CA GLU A 175 -10.44 18.66 13.83
C GLU A 175 -9.66 18.19 12.60
N VAL A 176 -9.15 19.13 11.79
CA VAL A 176 -8.30 18.87 10.62
C VAL A 176 -7.11 19.82 10.64
#